data_aec14717a2c09859ac0940e021bc29e4
#
_entry.id   aec14717a2c09859ac0940e021bc29e4
#
_cell.length_a   1.000
_cell.length_b   1.000
_cell.length_c   1.000
_cell.angle_alpha   90.00
_cell.angle_beta   90.00
_cell.angle_gamma   90.00
#
_symmetry.space_group_name_H-M   'P 1'
#
loop_
_entity.id
_entity.type
_entity.pdbx_description
1 polymer ?
#
loop_
_entity_poly.entity_id
_entity_poly.type
_entity_poly.pdbx_seq_one_letter_code
_entity_poly.pdbx_strand_id
1 'polypeptide(L)'
;MILEDVASLPKIHDSREVYKKLGKAPSKYRVLSEALLRRILQKKGIYKINNIVEINNIISIKSHFSVGSYNVKNIKSPISLTVGEEGQKYKGIGKDLINIENLPVLCDEISTFGSPTSDSERAMITNDVKEIIMCIYSFSGEEELENHLEEAKLLLIKYADATDISIKVVK
;
A
#
# COMPACT_ATOMS: atom_id res chain seq x y z
N MET A 1 3.27 8.52 -21.80
CA MET A 1 4.00 8.53 -20.51
C MET A 1 5.24 7.68 -20.64
N ILE A 2 6.38 8.21 -20.28
CA ILE A 2 7.67 7.52 -20.22
C ILE A 2 8.12 7.34 -18.77
N LEU A 3 9.20 6.60 -18.52
CA LEU A 3 9.66 6.28 -17.16
C LEU A 3 10.01 7.52 -16.32
N GLU A 4 10.50 8.56 -16.96
CA GLU A 4 10.88 9.83 -16.35
C GLU A 4 9.66 10.59 -15.80
N ASP A 5 8.51 10.48 -16.45
CA ASP A 5 7.29 11.18 -16.08
C ASP A 5 6.68 10.65 -14.77
N VAL A 6 6.92 9.37 -14.44
CA VAL A 6 6.23 8.69 -13.32
C VAL A 6 6.46 9.40 -12.00
N ALA A 7 7.67 9.87 -11.74
CA ALA A 7 8.00 10.54 -10.48
C ALA A 7 7.34 11.93 -10.32
N SER A 8 6.87 12.53 -11.41
CA SER A 8 6.23 13.84 -11.43
C SER A 8 4.69 13.77 -11.39
N LEU A 9 4.11 12.57 -11.46
CA LEU A 9 2.68 12.39 -11.25
C LEU A 9 2.28 12.90 -9.86
N PRO A 10 1.25 13.76 -9.71
CA PRO A 10 0.99 14.50 -8.47
C PRO A 10 1.01 13.63 -7.20
N LYS A 11 0.22 12.57 -7.13
CA LYS A 11 0.13 11.70 -5.94
C LYS A 11 1.46 10.97 -5.63
N ILE A 12 2.21 10.60 -6.67
CA ILE A 12 3.53 9.98 -6.53
C ILE A 12 4.56 11.01 -6.08
N HIS A 13 4.52 12.21 -6.67
CA HIS A 13 5.39 13.32 -6.28
C HIS A 13 5.20 13.65 -4.78
N ASP A 14 3.97 13.80 -4.31
CA ASP A 14 3.68 14.10 -2.91
C ASP A 14 4.19 13.00 -1.97
N SER A 15 3.98 11.73 -2.33
CA SER A 15 4.55 10.60 -1.58
C SER A 15 6.09 10.67 -1.50
N ARG A 16 6.75 11.02 -2.59
CA ARG A 16 8.20 11.18 -2.66
C ARG A 16 8.69 12.33 -1.78
N GLU A 17 7.96 13.45 -1.75
CA GLU A 17 8.31 14.60 -0.89
C GLU A 17 8.16 14.25 0.61
N VAL A 18 7.12 13.51 0.98
CA VAL A 18 6.99 13.01 2.36
C VAL A 18 8.16 12.09 2.73
N TYR A 19 8.54 11.16 1.86
CA TYR A 19 9.69 10.29 2.10
C TYR A 19 10.99 11.07 2.29
N LYS A 20 11.25 12.07 1.45
CA LYS A 20 12.43 12.94 1.61
C LYS A 20 12.42 13.69 2.96
N LYS A 21 11.26 14.24 3.35
CA LYS A 21 11.11 14.94 4.64
C LYS A 21 11.36 14.02 5.83
N LEU A 22 11.03 12.74 5.71
CA LEU A 22 11.30 11.73 6.73
C LEU A 22 12.75 11.20 6.69
N GLY A 23 13.56 11.61 5.71
CA GLY A 23 14.93 11.13 5.57
C GLY A 23 15.08 9.82 4.78
N LYS A 24 14.01 9.39 4.05
CA LYS A 24 14.05 8.19 3.22
C LYS A 24 14.29 8.53 1.75
N ALA A 25 15.17 7.78 1.09
CA ALA A 25 15.47 7.97 -0.34
C ALA A 25 14.36 7.37 -1.22
N PRO A 26 13.48 8.18 -1.86
CA PRO A 26 12.33 7.66 -2.59
C PRO A 26 12.69 6.95 -3.90
N SER A 27 13.89 7.15 -4.43
CA SER A 27 14.38 6.42 -5.60
C SER A 27 14.74 4.96 -5.26
N LYS A 28 15.16 4.69 -4.04
CA LYS A 28 15.49 3.36 -3.52
C LYS A 28 14.26 2.67 -2.91
N TYR A 29 13.43 3.42 -2.18
CA TYR A 29 12.24 2.93 -1.48
C TYR A 29 10.99 3.52 -2.14
N ARG A 30 10.68 3.07 -3.36
CA ARG A 30 9.51 3.58 -4.10
C ARG A 30 8.21 3.14 -3.45
N VAL A 31 7.23 4.02 -3.47
CA VAL A 31 5.84 3.64 -3.15
C VAL A 31 5.32 2.64 -4.18
N LEU A 32 4.38 1.79 -3.80
CA LEU A 32 3.87 0.70 -4.63
C LEU A 32 3.32 1.21 -5.97
N SER A 33 2.53 2.28 -5.96
CA SER A 33 1.96 2.86 -7.19
C SER A 33 3.03 3.27 -8.20
N GLU A 34 4.11 3.91 -7.75
CA GLU A 34 5.26 4.23 -8.60
C GLU A 34 5.94 2.96 -9.16
N ALA A 35 6.15 1.98 -8.30
CA ALA A 35 6.80 0.73 -8.68
C ALA A 35 5.99 -0.03 -9.74
N LEU A 36 4.66 -0.09 -9.60
CA LEU A 36 3.75 -0.74 -10.55
C LEU A 36 3.74 -0.03 -11.91
N LEU A 37 3.62 1.30 -11.93
CA LEU A 37 3.64 2.07 -13.18
C LEU A 37 4.96 1.90 -13.93
N ARG A 38 6.09 1.99 -13.24
CA ARG A 38 7.41 1.74 -13.84
C ARG A 38 7.53 0.34 -14.41
N ARG A 39 6.98 -0.66 -13.70
CA ARG A 39 6.99 -2.04 -14.16
C ARG A 39 6.18 -2.22 -15.46
N ILE A 40 5.01 -1.58 -15.56
CA ILE A 40 4.17 -1.59 -16.78
C ILE A 40 4.92 -0.94 -17.94
N LEU A 41 5.48 0.24 -17.74
CA LEU A 41 6.24 0.96 -18.78
C LEU A 41 7.47 0.19 -19.26
N GLN A 42 8.06 -0.63 -18.40
CA GLN A 42 9.15 -1.56 -18.74
C GLN A 42 8.66 -2.86 -19.41
N LYS A 43 7.36 -3.00 -19.67
CA LYS A 43 6.73 -4.21 -20.26
C LYS A 43 6.96 -5.50 -19.44
N LYS A 44 7.17 -5.37 -18.13
CA LYS A 44 7.38 -6.52 -17.21
C LYS A 44 6.09 -7.16 -16.71
N GLY A 45 4.93 -6.59 -17.06
CA GLY A 45 3.63 -7.04 -16.58
C GLY A 45 3.45 -6.86 -15.06
N ILE A 46 2.34 -7.30 -14.54
CA ILE A 46 2.00 -7.26 -13.11
C ILE A 46 1.85 -8.69 -12.61
N TYR A 47 2.29 -8.95 -11.39
CA TYR A 47 2.14 -10.25 -10.78
C TYR A 47 0.67 -10.55 -10.50
N LYS A 48 0.24 -11.75 -10.88
CA LYS A 48 -1.07 -12.31 -10.50
C LYS A 48 -0.87 -13.17 -9.26
N ILE A 49 -1.51 -12.81 -8.16
CA ILE A 49 -1.36 -13.50 -6.86
C ILE A 49 -2.71 -14.00 -6.39
N ASN A 50 -3.63 -13.09 -6.10
CA ASN A 50 -5.02 -13.36 -5.75
C ASN A 50 -5.87 -12.12 -6.03
N ASN A 51 -7.20 -12.27 -6.02
CA ASN A 51 -8.14 -11.21 -6.40
C ASN A 51 -7.94 -9.93 -5.55
N ILE A 52 -7.69 -10.05 -4.26
CA ILE A 52 -7.52 -8.89 -3.37
C ILE A 52 -6.26 -8.11 -3.74
N VAL A 53 -5.13 -8.80 -3.93
CA VAL A 53 -3.87 -8.16 -4.33
C VAL A 53 -3.98 -7.56 -5.74
N GLU A 54 -4.69 -8.22 -6.66
CA GLU A 54 -4.95 -7.66 -8.00
C GLU A 54 -5.81 -6.40 -7.92
N ILE A 55 -6.81 -6.33 -7.03
CA ILE A 55 -7.59 -5.12 -6.76
C ILE A 55 -6.70 -4.00 -6.21
N ASN A 56 -5.81 -4.29 -5.24
CA ASN A 56 -4.83 -3.30 -4.77
C ASN A 56 -4.02 -2.71 -5.93
N ASN A 57 -3.54 -3.57 -6.82
CA ASN A 57 -2.73 -3.15 -7.96
C ASN A 57 -3.53 -2.28 -8.93
N ILE A 58 -4.77 -2.66 -9.23
CA ILE A 58 -5.67 -1.90 -10.12
C ILE A 58 -5.92 -0.50 -9.55
N ILE A 59 -6.32 -0.41 -8.27
CA ILE A 59 -6.57 0.88 -7.62
C ILE A 59 -5.28 1.70 -7.56
N SER A 60 -4.14 1.10 -7.20
CA SER A 60 -2.87 1.82 -7.14
C SER A 60 -2.44 2.41 -8.49
N ILE A 61 -2.66 1.67 -9.58
CA ILE A 61 -2.32 2.13 -10.94
C ILE A 61 -3.26 3.25 -11.39
N LYS A 62 -4.55 3.12 -11.15
CA LYS A 62 -5.56 4.10 -11.58
C LYS A 62 -5.51 5.39 -10.79
N SER A 63 -5.38 5.29 -9.48
CA SER A 63 -5.41 6.43 -8.57
C SER A 63 -4.06 7.10 -8.36
N HIS A 64 -2.97 6.37 -8.61
CA HIS A 64 -1.60 6.71 -8.22
C HIS A 64 -1.37 6.76 -6.69
N PHE A 65 -2.37 6.45 -5.86
CA PHE A 65 -2.18 6.15 -4.44
C PHE A 65 -1.63 4.74 -4.26
N SER A 66 -0.83 4.53 -3.23
CA SER A 66 -0.44 3.15 -2.86
C SER A 66 -1.52 2.50 -2.03
N VAL A 67 -1.80 1.23 -2.30
CA VAL A 67 -2.84 0.45 -1.62
C VAL A 67 -2.23 -0.81 -1.05
N GLY A 68 -2.52 -1.10 0.22
CA GLY A 68 -2.14 -2.35 0.89
C GLY A 68 -3.37 -3.05 1.44
N SER A 69 -3.35 -4.38 1.49
CA SER A 69 -4.38 -5.19 2.13
C SER A 69 -3.77 -6.14 3.14
N TYR A 70 -4.47 -6.31 4.25
CA TYR A 70 -3.97 -7.00 5.43
C TYR A 70 -5.01 -7.96 5.97
N ASN A 71 -4.56 -9.15 6.38
CA ASN A 71 -5.39 -10.17 7.00
C ASN A 71 -5.63 -9.81 8.48
N VAL A 72 -6.87 -9.48 8.83
CA VAL A 72 -7.26 -9.05 10.19
C VAL A 72 -6.92 -10.09 11.24
N LYS A 73 -6.98 -11.38 10.91
CA LYS A 73 -6.61 -12.49 11.81
C LYS A 73 -5.21 -12.32 12.41
N ASN A 74 -4.31 -11.68 11.68
CA ASN A 74 -2.91 -11.52 12.07
C ASN A 74 -2.60 -10.10 12.59
N ILE A 75 -3.63 -9.30 12.88
CA ILE A 75 -3.51 -7.92 13.39
C ILE A 75 -4.16 -7.84 14.76
N LYS A 76 -3.56 -7.07 15.65
CA LYS A 76 -4.07 -6.84 16.99
C LYS A 76 -4.26 -5.34 17.24
N SER A 77 -5.53 -4.92 17.31
CA SER A 77 -5.90 -3.49 17.54
C SER A 77 -5.27 -2.94 18.84
N PRO A 78 -5.03 -1.63 18.90
CA PRO A 78 -5.31 -0.62 17.88
C PRO A 78 -4.28 -0.59 16.76
N ILE A 79 -4.69 -0.07 15.59
CA ILE A 79 -3.82 0.18 14.44
C ILE A 79 -3.50 1.66 14.41
N SER A 80 -2.24 1.99 14.17
CA SER A 80 -1.79 3.37 13.95
C SER A 80 -0.83 3.49 12.76
N LEU A 81 -0.83 4.66 12.13
CA LEU A 81 0.17 5.05 11.16
C LEU A 81 1.25 5.86 11.87
N THR A 82 2.48 5.43 11.76
CA THR A 82 3.64 6.06 12.40
C THR A 82 4.84 6.08 11.44
N VAL A 83 6.01 6.41 11.95
CA VAL A 83 7.27 6.38 11.19
C VAL A 83 8.15 5.28 11.76
N GLY A 84 8.73 4.47 10.88
CA GLY A 84 9.64 3.40 11.27
C GLY A 84 10.87 3.93 12.03
N GLU A 85 11.20 3.28 13.13
CA GLU A 85 12.30 3.66 14.03
C GLU A 85 13.68 3.33 13.43
N GLU A 86 14.73 3.90 14.00
CA GLU A 86 16.11 3.63 13.59
C GLU A 86 16.43 2.13 13.64
N GLY A 87 16.99 1.63 12.53
CA GLY A 87 17.36 0.22 12.38
C GLY A 87 16.18 -0.74 12.23
N GLN A 88 14.95 -0.27 12.28
CA GLN A 88 13.77 -1.13 12.23
C GLN A 88 13.62 -1.82 10.87
N LYS A 89 13.29 -3.11 10.93
CA LYS A 89 13.11 -3.98 9.77
C LYS A 89 11.96 -4.93 9.99
N TYR A 90 11.36 -5.42 8.91
CA TYR A 90 10.50 -6.59 8.94
C TYR A 90 10.72 -7.47 7.71
N LYS A 91 10.28 -8.73 7.78
CA LYS A 91 10.32 -9.63 6.63
C LYS A 91 9.23 -9.25 5.64
N GLY A 92 9.62 -8.90 4.43
CA GLY A 92 8.69 -8.55 3.35
C GLY A 92 8.08 -9.76 2.67
N ILE A 93 6.94 -9.58 2.01
CA ILE A 93 6.27 -10.63 1.25
C ILE A 93 7.16 -11.03 0.06
N GLY A 94 7.62 -12.29 0.04
CA GLY A 94 8.51 -12.79 -1.01
C GLY A 94 9.87 -12.10 -1.09
N LYS A 95 10.30 -11.49 0.00
CA LYS A 95 11.56 -10.75 0.13
C LYS A 95 12.25 -11.11 1.45
N ASP A 96 13.52 -10.73 1.54
CA ASP A 96 14.25 -10.76 2.80
C ASP A 96 13.83 -9.60 3.73
N LEU A 97 14.65 -9.30 4.72
CA LEU A 97 14.42 -8.18 5.62
C LEU A 97 14.40 -6.85 4.87
N ILE A 98 13.33 -6.09 5.06
CA ILE A 98 13.14 -4.75 4.52
C ILE A 98 13.47 -3.74 5.62
N ASN A 99 14.34 -2.79 5.32
CA ASN A 99 14.60 -1.64 6.18
C ASN A 99 13.41 -0.66 6.07
N ILE A 100 12.66 -0.53 7.16
CA ILE A 100 11.50 0.34 7.28
C ILE A 100 11.77 1.61 8.10
N GLU A 101 13.00 1.81 8.56
CA GLU A 101 13.44 3.06 9.18
C GLU A 101 13.05 4.26 8.32
N ASN A 102 12.47 5.28 8.93
CA ASN A 102 12.02 6.51 8.27
C ASN A 102 10.94 6.32 7.18
N LEU A 103 10.30 5.15 7.08
CA LEU A 103 9.12 4.96 6.24
C LEU A 103 7.84 5.25 7.04
N PRO A 104 6.78 5.79 6.42
CA PRO A 104 5.44 5.67 6.98
C PRO A 104 5.09 4.19 7.11
N VAL A 105 4.66 3.75 8.29
CA VAL A 105 4.36 2.35 8.57
C VAL A 105 3.08 2.20 9.39
N LEU A 106 2.30 1.18 9.07
CA LEU A 106 1.22 0.72 9.92
C LEU A 106 1.78 -0.19 11.01
N CYS A 107 1.37 0.06 12.23
CA CYS A 107 1.68 -0.80 13.37
C CYS A 107 0.42 -1.12 14.17
N ASP A 108 0.49 -2.23 14.88
CA ASP A 108 -0.51 -2.71 15.83
C ASP A 108 0.15 -2.96 17.19
N GLU A 109 -0.55 -3.59 18.14
CA GLU A 109 0.04 -3.95 19.44
C GLU A 109 1.22 -4.93 19.35
N ILE A 110 1.36 -5.67 18.25
CA ILE A 110 2.41 -6.68 18.08
C ILE A 110 3.66 -6.02 17.50
N SER A 111 3.55 -5.36 16.34
CA SER A 111 4.67 -4.73 15.64
C SER A 111 4.18 -3.98 14.39
N THR A 112 5.12 -3.39 13.64
CA THR A 112 4.88 -2.87 12.29
C THR A 112 4.53 -3.99 11.32
N PHE A 113 3.59 -3.74 10.38
CA PHE A 113 3.14 -4.76 9.45
C PHE A 113 2.91 -4.30 8.00
N GLY A 114 2.83 -3.02 7.75
CA GLY A 114 2.57 -2.50 6.40
C GLY A 114 3.22 -1.16 6.14
N SER A 115 3.41 -0.84 4.87
CA SER A 115 3.90 0.45 4.40
C SER A 115 3.46 0.71 2.96
N PRO A 116 3.48 1.98 2.49
CA PRO A 116 3.19 2.28 1.09
C PRO A 116 4.23 1.71 0.11
N THR A 117 5.36 1.22 0.59
CA THR A 117 6.45 0.66 -0.21
C THR A 117 6.38 -0.85 -0.35
N SER A 118 6.24 -1.56 0.76
CA SER A 118 6.20 -3.03 0.81
C SER A 118 5.66 -3.48 2.16
N ASP A 119 4.83 -4.49 2.15
CA ASP A 119 4.18 -5.03 3.34
C ASP A 119 4.97 -6.19 3.98
N SER A 120 4.78 -6.39 5.28
CA SER A 120 5.29 -7.55 6.02
C SER A 120 4.52 -8.81 5.65
N GLU A 121 5.22 -9.95 5.58
CA GLU A 121 4.55 -11.24 5.38
C GLU A 121 3.63 -11.62 6.56
N ARG A 122 3.81 -11.03 7.75
CA ARG A 122 2.99 -11.32 8.94
C ARG A 122 1.49 -11.11 8.70
N ALA A 123 1.13 -10.02 8.05
CA ALA A 123 -0.27 -9.65 7.80
C ALA A 123 -0.70 -9.86 6.35
N MET A 124 0.04 -10.63 5.56
CA MET A 124 -0.27 -10.82 4.15
C MET A 124 -1.61 -11.53 3.94
N ILE A 125 -2.22 -11.26 2.80
CA ILE A 125 -3.43 -11.93 2.36
C ILE A 125 -3.09 -13.37 1.95
N THR A 126 -3.83 -14.32 2.51
CA THR A 126 -3.76 -15.75 2.20
C THR A 126 -5.04 -16.22 1.53
N ASN A 127 -5.03 -17.39 0.91
CA ASN A 127 -6.21 -17.92 0.19
C ASN A 127 -7.40 -18.25 1.13
N ASP A 128 -7.15 -18.40 2.42
CA ASP A 128 -8.16 -18.70 3.44
C ASP A 128 -8.62 -17.45 4.22
N VAL A 129 -8.22 -16.26 3.80
CA VAL A 129 -8.58 -15.00 4.46
C VAL A 129 -10.10 -14.83 4.53
N LYS A 130 -10.59 -14.37 5.68
CA LYS A 130 -12.03 -14.12 5.94
C LYS A 130 -12.36 -12.66 6.13
N GLU A 131 -11.42 -11.91 6.68
CA GLU A 131 -11.60 -10.50 6.99
C GLU A 131 -10.32 -9.74 6.66
N ILE A 132 -10.47 -8.60 5.97
CA ILE A 132 -9.34 -7.78 5.55
C ILE A 132 -9.51 -6.32 5.94
N ILE A 133 -8.40 -5.64 6.08
CA ILE A 133 -8.33 -4.19 5.99
C ILE A 133 -7.64 -3.85 4.68
N MET A 134 -8.29 -3.04 3.83
CA MET A 134 -7.65 -2.42 2.67
C MET A 134 -7.37 -0.96 2.99
N CYS A 135 -6.12 -0.55 2.90
CA CYS A 135 -5.66 0.80 3.21
C CYS A 135 -5.21 1.51 1.93
N ILE A 136 -5.77 2.68 1.66
CA ILE A 136 -5.28 3.60 0.63
C ILE A 136 -4.47 4.69 1.34
N TYR A 137 -3.18 4.77 1.00
CA TYR A 137 -2.26 5.76 1.60
C TYR A 137 -2.31 7.06 0.80
N SER A 138 -2.83 8.13 1.40
CA SER A 138 -2.82 9.48 0.81
C SER A 138 -1.86 10.41 1.54
N PHE A 139 -0.99 11.05 0.77
CA PHE A 139 -0.12 12.15 1.23
C PHE A 139 -0.48 13.48 0.55
N SER A 140 -1.58 13.50 -0.19
CA SER A 140 -2.06 14.64 -0.98
C SER A 140 -3.40 15.19 -0.46
N GLY A 141 -3.81 14.80 0.75
CA GLY A 141 -5.13 15.14 1.30
C GLY A 141 -6.23 14.17 0.84
N GLU A 142 -7.48 14.62 0.87
CA GLU A 142 -8.67 13.79 0.65
C GLU A 142 -9.25 13.90 -0.76
N GLU A 143 -8.74 14.82 -1.56
CA GLU A 143 -9.24 15.03 -2.92
C GLU A 143 -9.15 13.74 -3.75
N GLU A 144 -10.23 13.40 -4.43
CA GLU A 144 -10.41 12.17 -5.22
C GLU A 144 -10.42 10.85 -4.40
N LEU A 145 -10.09 10.88 -3.11
CA LEU A 145 -9.98 9.65 -2.29
C LEU A 145 -11.31 8.90 -2.21
N GLU A 146 -12.42 9.61 -2.03
CA GLU A 146 -13.76 9.02 -1.92
C GLU A 146 -14.12 8.18 -3.15
N ASN A 147 -13.86 8.69 -4.35
CA ASN A 147 -14.12 7.98 -5.59
C ASN A 147 -13.35 6.66 -5.68
N HIS A 148 -12.09 6.65 -5.25
CA HIS A 148 -11.25 5.45 -5.26
C HIS A 148 -11.61 4.46 -4.15
N LEU A 149 -12.10 4.94 -3.01
CA LEU A 149 -12.65 4.10 -1.94
C LEU A 149 -13.90 3.37 -2.41
N GLU A 150 -14.84 4.08 -3.06
CA GLU A 150 -16.05 3.46 -3.61
C GLU A 150 -15.71 2.49 -4.77
N GLU A 151 -14.77 2.82 -5.64
CA GLU A 151 -14.30 1.90 -6.69
C GLU A 151 -13.69 0.63 -6.07
N ALA A 152 -12.83 0.76 -5.06
CA ALA A 152 -12.25 -0.39 -4.37
C ALA A 152 -13.32 -1.29 -3.74
N LYS A 153 -14.32 -0.69 -3.09
CA LYS A 153 -15.47 -1.42 -2.53
C LYS A 153 -16.22 -2.21 -3.60
N LEU A 154 -16.55 -1.58 -4.74
CA LEU A 154 -17.24 -2.25 -5.84
C LEU A 154 -16.42 -3.41 -6.42
N LEU A 155 -15.12 -3.24 -6.58
CA LEU A 155 -14.24 -4.32 -7.05
C LEU A 155 -14.15 -5.48 -6.05
N LEU A 156 -14.08 -5.19 -4.74
CA LEU A 156 -14.08 -6.22 -3.70
C LEU A 156 -15.38 -7.01 -3.69
N ILE A 157 -16.53 -6.36 -3.82
CA ILE A 157 -17.84 -7.03 -3.93
C ILE A 157 -17.87 -7.93 -5.15
N LYS A 158 -17.47 -7.40 -6.32
CA LYS A 158 -17.61 -8.08 -7.59
C LYS A 158 -16.64 -9.24 -7.80
N TYR A 159 -15.41 -9.12 -7.32
CA TYR A 159 -14.33 -10.06 -7.64
C TYR A 159 -13.73 -10.80 -6.46
N ALA A 160 -14.12 -10.43 -5.24
CA ALA A 160 -13.66 -11.09 -4.02
C ALA A 160 -14.83 -11.49 -3.09
N ASP A 161 -16.07 -11.42 -3.59
CA ASP A 161 -17.30 -11.77 -2.85
C ASP A 161 -17.40 -11.10 -1.46
N ALA A 162 -16.88 -9.88 -1.35
CA ALA A 162 -16.84 -9.17 -0.08
C ALA A 162 -18.26 -8.71 0.35
N THR A 163 -18.52 -8.87 1.64
CA THR A 163 -19.74 -8.40 2.33
C THR A 163 -19.34 -7.52 3.51
N ASP A 164 -20.29 -6.84 4.10
CA ASP A 164 -20.11 -6.06 5.35
C ASP A 164 -18.96 -5.06 5.30
N ILE A 165 -18.86 -4.29 4.20
CA ILE A 165 -17.79 -3.34 3.98
C ILE A 165 -18.12 -2.01 4.67
N SER A 166 -17.21 -1.54 5.51
CA SER A 166 -17.22 -0.18 6.05
C SER A 166 -16.02 0.61 5.56
N ILE A 167 -16.21 1.92 5.39
CA ILE A 167 -15.15 2.85 4.96
C ILE A 167 -14.92 3.88 6.06
N LYS A 168 -13.65 4.13 6.37
CA LYS A 168 -13.25 5.15 7.34
C LYS A 168 -12.04 5.92 6.81
N VAL A 169 -12.12 7.24 6.83
CA VAL A 169 -10.97 8.12 6.60
C VAL A 169 -10.37 8.50 7.95
N VAL A 170 -9.05 8.33 8.08
CA VAL A 170 -8.29 8.66 9.29
C VAL A 170 -7.27 9.73 8.92
N LYS A 171 -7.20 10.80 9.75
CA LYS A 171 -6.27 11.94 9.57
C LYS A 171 -5.23 11.95 10.67
#